data_5b97aeaa89c83b85bf489616f58ea27e
#
_entry.id   5b97aeaa89c83b85bf489616f58ea27e
#
_cell.length_a   1.000
_cell.length_b   1.000
_cell.length_c   1.000
_cell.angle_alpha   90.00
_cell.angle_beta   90.00
_cell.angle_gamma   90.00
#
_symmetry.space_group_name_H-M   'P 1'
#
loop_
_entity.id
_entity.type
_entity.pdbx_description
1 polymer ?
#
loop_
_entity_poly.entity_id
_entity_poly.type
_entity_poly.pdbx_seq_one_letter_code
_entity_poly.pdbx_strand_id
1 'polypeptide(L)'
;MNDNEEYKTLKSSKKNVYRTQKRNLYNINIIIILIIICSFQFIIIIYLLFFSNKNNINKEEINDIDINIDNNNKKGIHIAMALDNSAIYSTLVSMTSALENNNKDKNILIYHLLLSNDFDMNKLSYFESLKKDYEFILNYIKIPPIFKYITKKWKRTETMQYKLLIPLIYPDISRMIFLDGDTLIFKDISEMYDLNFNENYILGYPFHTADSLDGWEKENIKIYVNGGVLLFNINEIRKTNMDLKLLLFNFENFQKTNFLEQDALNYVYKDKIGFLPLKYGDYLFGTIEEYKKIYLPKMRVDMNLTELEYAIENPSIVHLVCCNPKVWFKITFHEKGFNHICNRFQQEFYYYANKTRYYNEIYNAYMN
;
A
#
# COMPACT_ATOMS: atom_id res chain seq x y z
N MET A 1 -76.07 2.42 10.23
CA MET A 1 -74.87 2.00 11.05
C MET A 1 -73.81 1.28 10.25
N ASN A 2 -73.78 1.35 8.91
CA ASN A 2 -72.88 0.56 8.10
C ASN A 2 -71.72 1.36 7.44
N ASP A 3 -71.77 2.66 7.27
CA ASP A 3 -70.80 3.40 6.48
C ASP A 3 -69.48 3.56 7.17
N ASN A 4 -69.38 3.52 8.49
CA ASN A 4 -68.18 3.67 9.26
C ASN A 4 -67.28 2.40 9.33
N GLU A 5 -67.89 1.22 9.22
CA GLU A 5 -67.16 -0.05 9.17
C GLU A 5 -66.55 -0.31 7.78
N GLU A 6 -67.31 0.01 6.74
CA GLU A 6 -66.87 -0.11 5.36
C GLU A 6 -65.65 0.81 5.05
N TYR A 7 -65.71 2.07 5.57
CA TYR A 7 -64.63 3.02 5.45
C TYR A 7 -63.35 2.58 6.19
N LYS A 8 -63.48 1.97 7.37
CA LYS A 8 -62.33 1.41 8.13
C LYS A 8 -61.72 0.23 7.44
N THR A 9 -62.50 -0.65 6.83
CA THR A 9 -62.08 -1.84 6.09
C THR A 9 -61.30 -1.44 4.81
N LEU A 10 -61.84 -0.46 4.07
CA LEU A 10 -61.16 0.09 2.87
C LEU A 10 -59.81 0.77 3.22
N LYS A 11 -59.75 1.50 4.33
CA LYS A 11 -58.53 2.17 4.78
C LYS A 11 -57.46 1.17 5.24
N SER A 12 -57.85 0.07 5.88
CA SER A 12 -56.95 -1.02 6.29
C SER A 12 -56.42 -1.80 5.10
N SER A 13 -57.29 -2.09 4.11
CA SER A 13 -56.89 -2.79 2.88
C SER A 13 -55.91 -1.96 2.03
N LYS A 14 -56.16 -0.65 1.84
CA LYS A 14 -55.21 0.25 1.16
C LYS A 14 -53.85 0.35 1.86
N LYS A 15 -53.86 0.39 3.21
CA LYS A 15 -52.62 0.40 4.00
C LYS A 15 -51.81 -0.88 3.88
N ASN A 16 -52.48 -2.03 3.77
CA ASN A 16 -51.83 -3.33 3.58
C ASN A 16 -51.27 -3.48 2.16
N VAL A 17 -52.00 -3.05 1.11
CA VAL A 17 -51.52 -3.01 -0.27
C VAL A 17 -50.28 -2.14 -0.39
N TYR A 18 -50.27 -0.94 0.21
CA TYR A 18 -49.13 -0.04 0.20
C TYR A 18 -47.91 -0.64 0.91
N ARG A 19 -48.09 -1.32 2.06
CA ARG A 19 -47.02 -2.00 2.78
C ARG A 19 -46.42 -3.15 1.95
N THR A 20 -47.28 -3.92 1.28
CA THR A 20 -46.85 -5.04 0.42
C THR A 20 -46.09 -4.52 -0.78
N GLN A 21 -46.54 -3.45 -1.44
CA GLN A 21 -45.82 -2.82 -2.55
C GLN A 21 -44.48 -2.27 -2.12
N LYS A 22 -44.38 -1.60 -0.97
CA LYS A 22 -43.12 -1.07 -0.44
C LYS A 22 -42.13 -2.19 -0.09
N ARG A 23 -42.61 -3.32 0.43
CA ARG A 23 -41.81 -4.50 0.75
C ARG A 23 -41.29 -5.19 -0.53
N ASN A 24 -42.12 -5.28 -1.56
CA ASN A 24 -41.74 -5.84 -2.86
C ASN A 24 -40.69 -4.93 -3.56
N LEU A 25 -40.88 -3.61 -3.52
CA LEU A 25 -39.89 -2.67 -4.07
C LEU A 25 -38.53 -2.77 -3.36
N TYR A 26 -38.53 -2.92 -2.04
CA TYR A 26 -37.34 -3.12 -1.24
C TYR A 26 -36.62 -4.42 -1.60
N ASN A 27 -37.38 -5.52 -1.77
CA ASN A 27 -36.82 -6.81 -2.18
C ASN A 27 -36.27 -6.79 -3.61
N ILE A 28 -36.92 -6.08 -4.55
CA ILE A 28 -36.43 -5.89 -5.91
C ILE A 28 -35.12 -5.09 -5.90
N ASN A 29 -35.03 -4.04 -5.10
CA ASN A 29 -33.78 -3.26 -4.98
C ASN A 29 -32.64 -4.09 -4.39
N ILE A 30 -32.91 -4.96 -3.40
CA ILE A 30 -31.91 -5.89 -2.86
C ILE A 30 -31.44 -6.86 -3.94
N ILE A 31 -32.36 -7.44 -4.72
CA ILE A 31 -32.01 -8.37 -5.81
C ILE A 31 -31.18 -7.67 -6.87
N ILE A 32 -31.53 -6.45 -7.26
CA ILE A 32 -30.76 -5.64 -8.22
C ILE A 32 -29.35 -5.35 -7.67
N ILE A 33 -29.23 -4.99 -6.41
CA ILE A 33 -27.94 -4.76 -5.75
C ILE A 33 -27.10 -6.06 -5.73
N LEU A 34 -27.70 -7.18 -5.40
CA LEU A 34 -27.02 -8.49 -5.42
C LEU A 34 -26.57 -8.88 -6.84
N ILE A 35 -27.41 -8.65 -7.86
CA ILE A 35 -27.04 -8.89 -9.27
C ILE A 35 -25.89 -7.99 -9.68
N ILE A 36 -25.88 -6.72 -9.28
CA ILE A 36 -24.80 -5.78 -9.56
C ILE A 36 -23.51 -6.23 -8.87
N ILE A 37 -23.57 -6.64 -7.61
CA ILE A 37 -22.43 -7.15 -6.85
C ILE A 37 -21.89 -8.44 -7.50
N CYS A 38 -22.76 -9.40 -7.84
CA CYS A 38 -22.35 -10.64 -8.50
C CYS A 38 -21.77 -10.40 -9.90
N SER A 39 -22.32 -9.47 -10.69
CA SER A 39 -21.78 -9.12 -12.00
C SER A 39 -20.46 -8.38 -11.88
N PHE A 40 -20.28 -7.55 -10.87
CA PHE A 40 -19.01 -6.86 -10.60
C PHE A 40 -17.92 -7.84 -10.13
N GLN A 41 -18.27 -8.81 -9.27
CA GLN A 41 -17.38 -9.91 -8.87
C GLN A 41 -17.01 -10.79 -10.07
N PHE A 42 -17.96 -11.09 -10.94
CA PHE A 42 -17.72 -11.86 -12.16
C PHE A 42 -16.81 -11.12 -13.15
N ILE A 43 -16.98 -9.80 -13.31
CA ILE A 43 -16.09 -8.94 -14.11
C ILE A 43 -14.67 -8.92 -13.53
N ILE A 44 -14.54 -8.84 -12.22
CA ILE A 44 -13.22 -8.89 -11.55
C ILE A 44 -12.57 -10.26 -11.76
N ILE A 45 -13.31 -11.35 -11.59
CA ILE A 45 -12.80 -12.71 -11.80
C ILE A 45 -12.41 -12.92 -13.26
N ILE A 46 -13.24 -12.52 -14.23
CA ILE A 46 -12.91 -12.58 -15.66
C ILE A 46 -11.68 -11.74 -15.95
N TYR A 47 -11.61 -10.53 -15.36
CA TYR A 47 -10.49 -9.62 -15.54
C TYR A 47 -9.20 -10.22 -14.97
N LEU A 48 -9.24 -10.81 -13.77
CA LEU A 48 -8.11 -11.48 -13.14
C LEU A 48 -7.70 -12.74 -13.92
N LEU A 49 -8.65 -13.52 -14.45
CA LEU A 49 -8.37 -14.64 -15.36
C LEU A 49 -7.76 -14.18 -16.69
N PHE A 50 -8.20 -13.03 -17.21
CA PHE A 50 -7.63 -12.44 -18.43
C PHE A 50 -6.21 -11.92 -18.19
N PHE A 51 -5.94 -11.35 -17.01
CA PHE A 51 -4.60 -10.95 -16.58
C PHE A 51 -3.69 -12.15 -16.40
N SER A 52 -4.19 -13.20 -15.74
CA SER A 52 -3.47 -14.48 -15.61
C SER A 52 -3.11 -15.10 -16.95
N ASN A 53 -3.99 -14.99 -17.96
CA ASN A 53 -3.74 -15.51 -19.32
C ASN A 53 -2.85 -14.58 -20.18
N LYS A 54 -2.89 -13.26 -19.97
CA LYS A 54 -2.01 -12.32 -20.71
C LYS A 54 -0.58 -12.33 -20.20
N ASN A 55 -0.38 -12.63 -18.92
CA ASN A 55 0.95 -12.90 -18.37
C ASN A 55 1.61 -14.18 -18.96
N ASN A 56 0.86 -15.01 -19.69
CA ASN A 56 1.45 -16.09 -20.49
C ASN A 56 2.22 -15.61 -21.73
N ILE A 57 2.11 -14.31 -22.09
CA ILE A 57 2.83 -13.77 -23.27
C ILE A 57 4.27 -13.34 -22.89
N ASN A 58 4.52 -13.04 -21.60
CA ASN A 58 5.87 -12.71 -21.09
C ASN A 58 6.38 -13.75 -20.07
N LYS A 59 5.77 -14.94 -19.98
CA LYS A 59 6.20 -15.98 -19.03
C LYS A 59 7.59 -16.53 -19.33
N GLU A 60 8.06 -16.45 -20.55
CA GLU A 60 9.44 -16.87 -20.86
C GLU A 60 10.50 -15.96 -20.21
N GLU A 61 10.20 -14.67 -20.02
CA GLU A 61 11.11 -13.77 -19.32
C GLU A 61 10.97 -13.81 -17.79
N ILE A 62 9.79 -14.17 -17.26
CA ILE A 62 9.53 -14.14 -15.79
C ILE A 62 9.90 -15.47 -15.12
N ASN A 63 9.68 -16.62 -15.78
CA ASN A 63 10.02 -17.92 -15.22
C ASN A 63 11.53 -18.20 -15.16
N ASP A 64 12.34 -17.49 -15.94
CA ASP A 64 13.81 -17.55 -15.86
C ASP A 64 14.37 -16.68 -14.70
N ILE A 65 13.56 -15.79 -14.12
CA ILE A 65 14.02 -14.79 -13.14
C ILE A 65 14.22 -15.40 -11.73
N ASP A 66 13.44 -16.40 -11.34
CA ASP A 66 13.58 -17.01 -10.00
C ASP A 66 14.67 -18.10 -9.92
N ILE A 67 15.19 -18.59 -11.06
CA ILE A 67 16.10 -19.76 -11.07
C ILE A 67 17.51 -19.47 -11.59
N ASN A 68 17.73 -18.46 -12.42
CA ASN A 68 19.05 -18.15 -12.96
C ASN A 68 19.21 -16.68 -13.39
N ILE A 69 19.17 -15.75 -12.42
CA ILE A 69 19.69 -14.43 -12.71
C ILE A 69 21.19 -14.50 -12.63
N ASP A 70 21.74 -14.75 -13.82
CA ASP A 70 23.12 -14.52 -14.18
C ASP A 70 24.15 -15.56 -13.72
N ASN A 71 25.15 -15.76 -14.60
CA ASN A 71 26.41 -16.45 -14.36
C ASN A 71 27.22 -15.94 -13.14
N ASN A 72 26.69 -14.94 -12.41
CA ASN A 72 27.34 -14.24 -11.30
C ASN A 72 26.82 -14.59 -9.90
N ASN A 73 25.87 -15.54 -9.72
CA ASN A 73 25.36 -15.96 -8.40
C ASN A 73 24.73 -14.83 -7.53
N LYS A 74 24.23 -13.75 -8.12
CA LYS A 74 23.56 -12.67 -7.37
C LYS A 74 22.15 -13.08 -6.98
N LYS A 75 21.74 -12.66 -5.78
CA LYS A 75 20.39 -12.86 -5.28
C LYS A 75 19.44 -11.81 -5.81
N GLY A 76 18.31 -12.21 -6.38
CA GLY A 76 17.21 -11.33 -6.75
C GLY A 76 16.42 -10.83 -5.53
N ILE A 77 16.22 -9.51 -5.43
CA ILE A 77 15.41 -8.89 -4.38
C ILE A 77 14.24 -8.18 -5.05
N HIS A 78 13.03 -8.75 -4.93
CA HIS A 78 11.82 -8.23 -5.54
C HIS A 78 11.23 -7.09 -4.71
N ILE A 79 11.02 -5.93 -5.36
CA ILE A 79 10.48 -4.71 -4.77
C ILE A 79 9.32 -4.23 -5.63
N ALA A 80 8.11 -4.14 -5.04
CA ALA A 80 6.97 -3.51 -5.70
C ALA A 80 6.81 -2.06 -5.24
N MET A 81 6.48 -1.17 -6.16
CA MET A 81 6.12 0.22 -5.90
C MET A 81 4.91 0.61 -6.75
N ALA A 82 3.98 1.35 -6.17
CA ALA A 82 2.76 1.79 -6.87
C ALA A 82 2.80 3.30 -7.09
N LEU A 83 2.57 3.74 -8.32
CA LEU A 83 2.68 5.15 -8.66
C LEU A 83 1.72 5.62 -9.75
N ASP A 84 1.36 6.88 -9.68
CA ASP A 84 0.74 7.68 -10.72
C ASP A 84 1.70 8.77 -11.23
N ASN A 85 1.21 9.64 -12.11
CA ASN A 85 2.03 10.71 -12.66
C ASN A 85 2.54 11.74 -11.63
N SER A 86 1.91 11.83 -10.46
CA SER A 86 2.31 12.78 -9.41
C SER A 86 3.46 12.27 -8.54
N ALA A 87 3.63 10.94 -8.46
CA ALA A 87 4.62 10.29 -7.59
C ALA A 87 5.95 9.97 -8.28
N ILE A 88 6.13 10.38 -9.55
CA ILE A 88 7.30 10.00 -10.35
C ILE A 88 8.62 10.40 -9.69
N TYR A 89 8.76 11.66 -9.30
CA TYR A 89 10.03 12.17 -8.77
C TYR A 89 10.35 11.60 -7.39
N SER A 90 9.35 11.48 -6.50
CA SER A 90 9.57 10.87 -5.19
C SER A 90 9.94 9.39 -5.32
N THR A 91 9.25 8.65 -6.20
CA THR A 91 9.57 7.24 -6.48
C THR A 91 10.96 7.09 -7.12
N LEU A 92 11.33 7.97 -8.04
CA LEU A 92 12.67 7.96 -8.65
C LEU A 92 13.78 8.15 -7.60
N VAL A 93 13.58 9.09 -6.66
CA VAL A 93 14.53 9.34 -5.56
C VAL A 93 14.58 8.14 -4.60
N SER A 94 13.43 7.56 -4.27
CA SER A 94 13.33 6.34 -3.46
C SER A 94 14.10 5.18 -4.08
N MET A 95 13.88 4.90 -5.37
CA MET A 95 14.61 3.86 -6.10
C MET A 95 16.12 4.13 -6.11
N THR A 96 16.51 5.38 -6.35
CA THR A 96 17.93 5.78 -6.36
C THR A 96 18.57 5.54 -5.01
N SER A 97 17.88 5.87 -3.90
CA SER A 97 18.40 5.63 -2.56
C SER A 97 18.64 4.14 -2.28
N ALA A 98 17.73 3.26 -2.74
CA ALA A 98 17.91 1.82 -2.60
C ALA A 98 19.07 1.29 -3.48
N LEU A 99 19.20 1.78 -4.70
CA LEU A 99 20.27 1.37 -5.63
C LEU A 99 21.65 1.81 -5.13
N GLU A 100 21.79 3.02 -4.59
CA GLU A 100 23.03 3.53 -3.99
C GLU A 100 23.50 2.69 -2.79
N ASN A 101 22.54 2.20 -1.99
CA ASN A 101 22.82 1.45 -0.75
C ASN A 101 22.77 -0.08 -0.91
N ASN A 102 22.50 -0.59 -2.12
CA ASN A 102 22.49 -2.02 -2.41
C ASN A 102 23.90 -2.60 -2.45
N ASN A 103 24.07 -3.78 -1.88
CA ASN A 103 25.29 -4.57 -2.09
C ASN A 103 25.27 -5.22 -3.49
N LYS A 104 25.70 -4.46 -4.48
CA LYS A 104 25.69 -4.84 -5.91
C LYS A 104 26.49 -6.11 -6.24
N ASP A 105 27.41 -6.52 -5.38
CA ASP A 105 28.22 -7.73 -5.59
C ASP A 105 27.44 -8.99 -5.18
N LYS A 106 26.44 -8.85 -4.29
CA LYS A 106 25.64 -9.96 -3.77
C LYS A 106 24.21 -9.96 -4.29
N ASN A 107 23.65 -8.79 -4.58
CA ASN A 107 22.23 -8.63 -4.86
C ASN A 107 21.97 -7.88 -6.17
N ILE A 108 20.87 -8.25 -6.82
CA ILE A 108 20.27 -7.46 -7.89
C ILE A 108 18.86 -7.04 -7.46
N LEU A 109 18.55 -5.74 -7.53
CA LEU A 109 17.22 -5.24 -7.22
C LEU A 109 16.29 -5.42 -8.44
N ILE A 110 15.12 -5.99 -8.22
CA ILE A 110 14.12 -6.26 -9.25
C ILE A 110 12.88 -5.44 -8.92
N TYR A 111 12.70 -4.33 -9.61
CA TYR A 111 11.56 -3.45 -9.41
C TYR A 111 10.34 -3.90 -10.21
N HIS A 112 9.18 -3.84 -9.58
CA HIS A 112 7.86 -4.09 -10.15
C HIS A 112 7.00 -2.85 -9.95
N LEU A 113 6.90 -1.99 -10.98
CA LEU A 113 6.12 -0.77 -10.91
C LEU A 113 4.65 -1.06 -11.26
N LEU A 114 3.77 -0.81 -10.31
CA LEU A 114 2.32 -0.87 -10.48
C LEU A 114 1.81 0.52 -10.87
N LEU A 115 1.58 0.72 -12.15
CA LEU A 115 1.29 2.04 -12.74
C LEU A 115 -0.21 2.31 -12.77
N SER A 116 -0.63 3.55 -12.50
CA SER A 116 -2.02 3.96 -12.71
C SER A 116 -2.44 3.79 -14.17
N ASN A 117 -3.74 3.58 -14.40
CA ASN A 117 -4.26 3.40 -15.76
C ASN A 117 -3.96 4.58 -16.71
N ASP A 118 -3.92 5.78 -16.16
CA ASP A 118 -3.63 7.04 -16.86
C ASP A 118 -2.15 7.45 -16.82
N PHE A 119 -1.28 6.56 -16.37
CA PHE A 119 0.16 6.83 -16.32
C PHE A 119 0.70 7.13 -17.73
N ASP A 120 1.45 8.23 -17.83
CA ASP A 120 2.13 8.61 -19.07
C ASP A 120 3.38 7.73 -19.29
N MET A 121 3.28 6.79 -20.23
CA MET A 121 4.35 5.81 -20.51
C MET A 121 5.66 6.46 -20.96
N ASN A 122 5.66 7.68 -21.51
CA ASN A 122 6.90 8.39 -21.85
C ASN A 122 7.75 8.67 -20.59
N LYS A 123 7.10 8.78 -19.45
CA LYS A 123 7.76 9.03 -18.17
C LYS A 123 8.48 7.80 -17.58
N LEU A 124 8.32 6.61 -18.15
CA LEU A 124 9.16 5.45 -17.80
C LEU A 124 10.64 5.73 -18.07
N SER A 125 10.94 6.61 -19.02
CA SER A 125 12.31 7.04 -19.32
C SER A 125 13.06 7.58 -18.10
N TYR A 126 12.35 8.15 -17.10
CA TYR A 126 12.97 8.59 -15.84
C TYR A 126 13.61 7.42 -15.10
N PHE A 127 12.87 6.32 -14.94
CA PHE A 127 13.33 5.11 -14.25
C PHE A 127 14.35 4.32 -15.07
N GLU A 128 14.12 4.18 -16.38
CA GLU A 128 15.05 3.53 -17.30
C GLU A 128 16.41 4.25 -17.36
N SER A 129 16.45 5.56 -17.13
CA SER A 129 17.69 6.32 -17.13
C SER A 129 18.66 5.88 -16.03
N LEU A 130 18.16 5.33 -14.91
CA LEU A 130 18.95 4.82 -13.80
C LEU A 130 19.83 3.63 -14.23
N LYS A 131 19.42 2.85 -15.26
CA LYS A 131 20.22 1.73 -15.80
C LYS A 131 21.56 2.16 -16.40
N LYS A 132 21.77 3.46 -16.61
CA LYS A 132 23.06 3.98 -17.06
C LYS A 132 24.13 4.00 -15.96
N ASP A 133 23.67 4.06 -14.70
CA ASP A 133 24.51 4.25 -13.52
C ASP A 133 24.41 3.05 -12.55
N TYR A 134 23.31 2.27 -12.62
CA TYR A 134 23.04 1.14 -11.73
C TYR A 134 22.59 -0.10 -12.49
N GLU A 135 22.97 -1.27 -11.97
CA GLU A 135 22.50 -2.57 -12.44
C GLU A 135 21.24 -2.97 -11.65
N PHE A 136 20.12 -3.12 -12.34
CA PHE A 136 18.84 -3.59 -11.78
C PHE A 136 17.89 -4.03 -12.90
N ILE A 137 16.83 -4.75 -12.51
CA ILE A 137 15.76 -5.16 -13.42
C ILE A 137 14.54 -4.27 -13.16
N LEU A 138 13.88 -3.81 -14.23
CA LEU A 138 12.69 -2.98 -14.17
C LEU A 138 11.54 -3.65 -14.92
N ASN A 139 10.54 -4.09 -14.17
CA ASN A 139 9.27 -4.57 -14.67
C ASN A 139 8.18 -3.53 -14.35
N TYR A 140 7.14 -3.49 -15.16
CA TYR A 140 5.99 -2.61 -14.91
C TYR A 140 4.71 -3.19 -15.46
N ILE A 141 3.59 -2.81 -14.83
CA ILE A 141 2.25 -3.17 -15.27
C ILE A 141 1.29 -2.01 -15.05
N LYS A 142 0.47 -1.69 -16.04
CA LYS A 142 -0.64 -0.75 -15.87
C LYS A 142 -1.83 -1.45 -15.22
N ILE A 143 -2.27 -0.92 -14.09
CA ILE A 143 -3.42 -1.43 -13.37
C ILE A 143 -4.68 -0.73 -13.89
N PRO A 144 -5.70 -1.47 -14.33
CA PRO A 144 -6.97 -0.87 -14.71
C PRO A 144 -7.65 -0.15 -13.56
N PRO A 145 -8.61 0.76 -13.82
CA PRO A 145 -9.20 1.63 -12.80
C PRO A 145 -10.24 0.88 -11.94
N ILE A 146 -9.87 -0.28 -11.40
CA ILE A 146 -10.75 -1.16 -10.59
C ILE A 146 -11.09 -0.56 -9.22
N PHE A 147 -10.24 0.30 -8.69
CA PHE A 147 -10.43 0.96 -7.39
C PHE A 147 -11.00 2.39 -7.50
N LYS A 148 -11.26 2.88 -8.71
CA LYS A 148 -11.69 4.27 -8.95
C LYS A 148 -12.91 4.68 -8.13
N TYR A 149 -13.87 3.77 -7.92
CA TYR A 149 -15.06 4.05 -7.12
C TYR A 149 -14.73 4.23 -5.63
N ILE A 150 -13.84 3.40 -5.11
CA ILE A 150 -13.38 3.43 -3.71
C ILE A 150 -12.66 4.75 -3.42
N THR A 151 -11.67 5.06 -4.23
CA THR A 151 -10.77 6.19 -4.00
C THR A 151 -11.41 7.55 -4.27
N LYS A 152 -12.36 7.63 -5.20
CA LYS A 152 -13.13 8.85 -5.45
C LYS A 152 -13.83 9.38 -4.21
N LYS A 153 -14.41 8.49 -3.39
CA LYS A 153 -15.10 8.87 -2.14
C LYS A 153 -14.11 9.54 -1.17
N TRP A 154 -12.90 9.05 -1.08
CA TRP A 154 -11.89 9.51 -0.11
C TRP A 154 -10.94 10.58 -0.66
N LYS A 155 -11.14 11.00 -1.92
CA LYS A 155 -10.22 11.95 -2.62
C LYS A 155 -8.75 11.46 -2.57
N ARG A 156 -8.55 10.14 -2.69
CA ARG A 156 -7.25 9.47 -2.69
C ARG A 156 -6.93 8.94 -4.07
N THR A 157 -5.67 8.61 -4.32
CA THR A 157 -5.23 7.98 -5.57
C THR A 157 -5.51 6.47 -5.54
N GLU A 158 -5.76 5.87 -6.71
CA GLU A 158 -5.98 4.42 -6.80
C GLU A 158 -4.70 3.62 -6.47
N THR A 159 -3.54 4.21 -6.68
CA THR A 159 -2.24 3.58 -6.47
C THR A 159 -2.03 3.10 -5.04
N MET A 160 -2.64 3.75 -4.06
CA MET A 160 -2.62 3.27 -2.67
C MET A 160 -3.18 1.84 -2.52
N GLN A 161 -4.19 1.48 -3.34
CA GLN A 161 -4.85 0.17 -3.30
C GLN A 161 -4.06 -0.94 -4.00
N TYR A 162 -3.08 -0.61 -4.84
CA TYR A 162 -2.45 -1.59 -5.73
C TYR A 162 -1.62 -2.64 -4.99
N LYS A 163 -1.14 -2.34 -3.79
CA LYS A 163 -0.46 -3.31 -2.93
C LYS A 163 -1.32 -4.54 -2.59
N LEU A 164 -2.66 -4.37 -2.58
CA LEU A 164 -3.59 -5.48 -2.35
C LEU A 164 -3.59 -6.51 -3.49
N LEU A 165 -3.13 -6.12 -4.68
CA LEU A 165 -3.08 -6.96 -5.87
C LEU A 165 -1.78 -7.78 -5.96
N ILE A 166 -0.74 -7.45 -5.18
CA ILE A 166 0.58 -8.09 -5.29
C ILE A 166 0.51 -9.61 -5.29
N PRO A 167 -0.19 -10.29 -4.34
CA PRO A 167 -0.22 -11.74 -4.33
C PRO A 167 -0.95 -12.37 -5.52
N LEU A 168 -1.80 -11.60 -6.20
CA LEU A 168 -2.54 -12.06 -7.39
C LEU A 168 -1.76 -11.83 -8.68
N ILE A 169 -1.06 -10.69 -8.79
CA ILE A 169 -0.31 -10.31 -10.00
C ILE A 169 0.98 -11.13 -10.11
N TYR A 170 1.62 -11.45 -8.98
CA TYR A 170 2.91 -12.13 -8.91
C TYR A 170 2.81 -13.51 -8.23
N PRO A 171 2.08 -14.47 -8.84
CA PRO A 171 1.85 -15.77 -8.22
C PRO A 171 3.11 -16.64 -8.09
N ASP A 172 4.09 -16.38 -8.94
CA ASP A 172 5.32 -17.18 -9.03
C ASP A 172 6.45 -16.63 -8.16
N ILE A 173 6.27 -15.44 -7.56
CA ILE A 173 7.21 -14.83 -6.62
C ILE A 173 6.84 -15.22 -5.19
N SER A 174 7.81 -15.78 -4.44
CA SER A 174 7.54 -16.29 -3.08
C SER A 174 7.39 -15.20 -2.05
N ARG A 175 8.16 -14.11 -2.18
CA ARG A 175 8.17 -12.95 -1.28
C ARG A 175 8.47 -11.66 -2.03
N MET A 176 7.99 -10.53 -1.50
CA MET A 176 8.18 -9.24 -2.13
C MET A 176 8.19 -8.12 -1.09
N ILE A 177 9.14 -7.21 -1.18
CA ILE A 177 9.09 -5.94 -0.44
C ILE A 177 8.13 -5.01 -1.18
N PHE A 178 7.24 -4.34 -0.46
CA PHE A 178 6.46 -3.21 -0.97
C PHE A 178 6.97 -1.92 -0.32
N LEU A 179 7.22 -0.91 -1.15
CA LEU A 179 7.62 0.43 -0.71
C LEU A 179 6.71 1.48 -1.32
N ASP A 180 6.17 2.38 -0.50
CA ASP A 180 5.54 3.61 -1.00
C ASP A 180 6.60 4.52 -1.62
N GLY A 181 6.22 5.33 -2.62
CA GLY A 181 7.15 6.20 -3.35
C GLY A 181 7.75 7.35 -2.53
N ASP A 182 7.35 7.50 -1.28
CA ASP A 182 7.85 8.48 -0.31
C ASP A 182 8.72 7.82 0.78
N THR A 183 9.50 6.81 0.40
CA THR A 183 10.50 6.16 1.25
C THR A 183 11.92 6.58 0.87
N LEU A 184 12.82 6.61 1.85
CA LEU A 184 14.27 6.71 1.64
C LEU A 184 14.95 5.50 2.24
N ILE A 185 15.86 4.90 1.48
CA ILE A 185 16.59 3.69 1.86
C ILE A 185 18.04 4.07 2.13
N PHE A 186 18.56 3.79 3.33
CA PHE A 186 19.89 4.19 3.79
C PHE A 186 20.86 3.03 3.94
N LYS A 187 20.39 1.78 3.85
CA LYS A 187 21.21 0.56 3.98
C LYS A 187 20.69 -0.51 3.04
N ASP A 188 21.52 -1.51 2.80
CA ASP A 188 21.15 -2.71 2.05
C ASP A 188 19.89 -3.36 2.63
N ILE A 189 18.89 -3.60 1.76
CA ILE A 189 17.58 -4.15 2.18
C ILE A 189 17.49 -5.67 2.07
N SER A 190 18.60 -6.34 1.71
CA SER A 190 18.63 -7.81 1.61
C SER A 190 18.35 -8.48 2.95
N GLU A 191 18.81 -7.89 4.07
CA GLU A 191 18.50 -8.38 5.41
C GLU A 191 16.99 -8.34 5.70
N MET A 192 16.28 -7.26 5.28
CA MET A 192 14.83 -7.19 5.38
C MET A 192 14.15 -8.26 4.53
N TYR A 193 14.64 -8.44 3.29
CA TYR A 193 14.09 -9.44 2.37
C TYR A 193 14.22 -10.86 2.91
N ASP A 194 15.25 -11.15 3.70
CA ASP A 194 15.55 -12.46 4.28
C ASP A 194 14.87 -12.76 5.59
N LEU A 195 14.15 -11.81 6.17
CA LEU A 195 13.46 -12.02 7.44
C LEU A 195 12.56 -13.25 7.40
N ASN A 196 12.54 -13.98 8.51
CA ASN A 196 11.63 -15.10 8.68
C ASN A 196 10.22 -14.59 8.97
N PHE A 197 9.26 -15.06 8.21
CA PHE A 197 7.85 -14.70 8.39
C PHE A 197 7.21 -15.34 9.63
N ASN A 198 7.76 -16.45 10.17
CA ASN A 198 7.14 -17.19 11.27
C ASN A 198 5.63 -17.46 11.01
N GLU A 199 5.30 -17.88 9.78
CA GLU A 199 3.92 -18.12 9.28
C GLU A 199 3.06 -16.87 9.07
N ASN A 200 3.57 -15.67 9.29
CA ASN A 200 2.84 -14.44 8.99
C ASN A 200 2.64 -14.24 7.49
N TYR A 201 1.55 -13.58 7.12
CA TYR A 201 1.25 -13.16 5.74
C TYR A 201 2.06 -11.94 5.34
N ILE A 202 2.23 -11.01 6.29
CA ILE A 202 3.03 -9.80 6.09
C ILE A 202 3.85 -9.48 7.35
N LEU A 203 5.00 -8.84 7.11
CA LEU A 203 5.71 -8.10 8.15
C LEU A 203 5.62 -6.61 7.81
N GLY A 204 5.33 -5.78 8.79
CA GLY A 204 5.21 -4.34 8.62
C GLY A 204 5.70 -3.58 9.84
N TYR A 205 5.89 -2.27 9.68
CA TYR A 205 6.28 -1.41 10.78
C TYR A 205 5.06 -1.12 11.69
N PRO A 206 5.19 -1.22 13.03
CA PRO A 206 4.08 -0.98 13.93
C PRO A 206 3.58 0.47 13.84
N PHE A 207 2.26 0.62 13.75
CA PHE A 207 1.58 1.90 13.66
C PHE A 207 0.65 2.12 14.84
N HIS A 208 0.53 3.38 15.29
CA HIS A 208 -0.38 3.72 16.36
C HIS A 208 -1.84 3.70 15.88
N THR A 209 -2.71 2.99 16.59
CA THR A 209 -4.07 2.71 16.13
C THR A 209 -5.17 3.38 16.93
N ALA A 210 -4.83 4.05 18.02
CA ALA A 210 -5.85 4.54 18.96
C ALA A 210 -6.95 5.39 18.30
N ASP A 211 -6.61 6.13 17.24
CA ASP A 211 -7.49 7.09 16.59
C ASP A 211 -8.01 6.61 15.21
N SER A 212 -7.47 5.51 14.66
CA SER A 212 -7.73 5.11 13.27
C SER A 212 -8.90 4.15 13.09
N LEU A 213 -9.29 3.44 14.13
CA LEU A 213 -10.32 2.38 14.07
C LEU A 213 -11.65 2.83 14.66
N ASP A 214 -12.14 4.04 14.33
CA ASP A 214 -13.47 4.47 14.80
C ASP A 214 -14.56 3.53 14.31
N GLY A 215 -15.17 2.82 15.25
CA GLY A 215 -16.37 2.00 15.05
C GLY A 215 -16.11 0.57 14.56
N TRP A 216 -14.87 0.18 14.23
CA TRP A 216 -14.56 -1.16 13.74
C TRP A 216 -13.77 -1.94 14.76
N GLU A 217 -14.42 -2.88 15.42
CA GLU A 217 -13.81 -3.95 16.23
C GLU A 217 -12.40 -3.65 16.79
N LYS A 218 -12.23 -2.44 17.38
CA LYS A 218 -10.98 -2.00 18.02
C LYS A 218 -10.36 -3.07 18.93
N GLU A 219 -11.23 -3.88 19.51
CA GLU A 219 -10.84 -4.91 20.49
C GLU A 219 -10.19 -6.14 19.85
N ASN A 220 -10.44 -6.38 18.54
CA ASN A 220 -10.00 -7.61 17.87
C ASN A 220 -8.70 -7.46 17.06
N ILE A 221 -8.21 -6.24 16.83
CA ILE A 221 -6.93 -6.01 16.15
C ILE A 221 -5.86 -5.69 17.20
N LYS A 222 -5.05 -6.68 17.52
CA LYS A 222 -3.95 -6.54 18.51
C LYS A 222 -2.73 -5.84 17.92
N ILE A 223 -2.44 -6.12 16.67
CA ILE A 223 -1.29 -5.62 15.92
C ILE A 223 -1.81 -4.83 14.71
N TYR A 224 -1.31 -3.62 14.54
CA TYR A 224 -1.60 -2.80 13.38
C TYR A 224 -0.30 -2.27 12.80
N VAL A 225 -0.10 -2.49 11.51
CA VAL A 225 1.10 -2.06 10.80
C VAL A 225 0.79 -1.00 9.74
N ASN A 226 1.77 -0.16 9.46
CA ASN A 226 1.70 0.79 8.36
C ASN A 226 1.74 0.08 7.01
N GLY A 227 1.04 0.63 6.01
CA GLY A 227 0.94 0.06 4.67
C GLY A 227 2.05 0.46 3.70
N GLY A 228 2.98 1.36 4.07
CA GLY A 228 3.97 1.92 3.14
C GLY A 228 5.31 1.21 3.08
N VAL A 229 5.62 0.37 4.08
CA VAL A 229 6.80 -0.51 4.09
C VAL A 229 6.36 -1.88 4.58
N LEU A 230 6.30 -2.84 3.67
CA LEU A 230 5.80 -4.19 3.94
C LEU A 230 6.72 -5.25 3.33
N LEU A 231 6.84 -6.39 3.97
CA LEU A 231 7.36 -7.61 3.38
C LEU A 231 6.20 -8.62 3.26
N PHE A 232 5.87 -9.02 2.04
CA PHE A 232 4.80 -9.97 1.72
C PHE A 232 5.31 -11.40 1.66
N ASN A 233 4.63 -12.32 2.33
CA ASN A 233 4.75 -13.78 2.17
C ASN A 233 3.70 -14.24 1.16
N ILE A 234 4.00 -14.07 -0.13
CA ILE A 234 3.04 -14.34 -1.20
C ILE A 234 2.63 -15.80 -1.22
N ASN A 235 3.58 -16.71 -0.98
CA ASN A 235 3.30 -18.14 -0.95
C ASN A 235 2.25 -18.51 0.11
N GLU A 236 2.38 -18.01 1.34
CA GLU A 236 1.43 -18.34 2.41
C GLU A 236 0.07 -17.68 2.18
N ILE A 237 0.04 -16.42 1.70
CA ILE A 237 -1.19 -15.71 1.35
C ILE A 237 -1.99 -16.50 0.31
N ARG A 238 -1.34 -16.94 -0.76
CA ARG A 238 -1.97 -17.69 -1.85
C ARG A 238 -2.41 -19.08 -1.44
N LYS A 239 -1.55 -19.81 -0.73
CA LYS A 239 -1.85 -21.15 -0.21
C LYS A 239 -3.14 -21.18 0.62
N THR A 240 -3.46 -20.07 1.28
CA THR A 240 -4.64 -19.95 2.14
C THR A 240 -5.77 -19.12 1.52
N ASN A 241 -5.67 -18.73 0.24
CA ASN A 241 -6.62 -17.90 -0.52
C ASN A 241 -6.94 -16.55 0.17
N MET A 242 -5.99 -16.02 0.92
CA MET A 242 -6.18 -14.76 1.65
C MET A 242 -6.03 -13.53 0.75
N ASP A 243 -5.47 -13.67 -0.46
CA ASP A 243 -5.43 -12.68 -1.52
C ASP A 243 -6.85 -12.28 -1.97
N LEU A 244 -7.68 -13.26 -2.35
CA LEU A 244 -9.07 -13.01 -2.75
C LEU A 244 -9.91 -12.49 -1.58
N LYS A 245 -9.72 -13.04 -0.39
CA LYS A 245 -10.42 -12.58 0.82
C LYS A 245 -10.12 -11.11 1.12
N LEU A 246 -8.86 -10.70 0.97
CA LEU A 246 -8.43 -9.31 1.17
C LEU A 246 -9.13 -8.36 0.19
N LEU A 247 -9.15 -8.69 -1.09
CA LEU A 247 -9.83 -7.86 -2.10
C LEU A 247 -11.32 -7.76 -1.87
N LEU A 248 -12.00 -8.89 -1.64
CA LEU A 248 -13.44 -8.91 -1.36
C LEU A 248 -13.76 -8.04 -0.14
N PHE A 249 -13.02 -8.24 0.95
CA PHE A 249 -13.18 -7.44 2.15
C PHE A 249 -13.04 -5.95 1.88
N ASN A 250 -12.02 -5.54 1.14
CA ASN A 250 -11.77 -4.14 0.80
C ASN A 250 -12.93 -3.53 -0.01
N PHE A 251 -13.44 -4.25 -1.02
CA PHE A 251 -14.59 -3.79 -1.81
C PHE A 251 -15.89 -3.70 -1.01
N GLU A 252 -16.14 -4.63 -0.10
CA GLU A 252 -17.35 -4.65 0.70
C GLU A 252 -17.34 -3.59 1.81
N ASN A 253 -16.17 -3.25 2.32
CA ASN A 253 -16.05 -2.51 3.57
C ASN A 253 -15.34 -1.15 3.46
N PHE A 254 -14.91 -0.71 2.27
CA PHE A 254 -14.19 0.56 2.10
C PHE A 254 -14.93 1.78 2.67
N GLN A 255 -16.27 1.71 2.83
CA GLN A 255 -17.05 2.80 3.41
C GLN A 255 -16.89 2.93 4.92
N LYS A 256 -16.44 1.87 5.58
CA LYS A 256 -16.24 1.77 7.02
C LYS A 256 -14.79 1.94 7.45
N THR A 257 -13.87 1.92 6.49
CA THR A 257 -12.42 2.06 6.72
C THR A 257 -12.03 3.54 6.76
N ASN A 258 -11.04 3.89 7.58
CA ASN A 258 -10.47 5.24 7.66
C ASN A 258 -9.19 5.36 6.82
N PHE A 259 -8.39 4.28 6.77
CA PHE A 259 -7.14 4.18 6.02
C PHE A 259 -7.23 3.17 4.86
N LEU A 260 -8.44 2.94 4.32
CA LEU A 260 -8.70 2.15 3.11
C LEU A 260 -7.97 0.79 3.12
N GLU A 261 -6.98 0.63 2.24
CA GLU A 261 -6.22 -0.59 2.03
C GLU A 261 -5.40 -1.01 3.26
N GLN A 262 -4.91 -0.04 4.03
CA GLN A 262 -4.16 -0.33 5.25
C GLN A 262 -5.06 -0.98 6.30
N ASP A 263 -6.30 -0.50 6.46
CA ASP A 263 -7.28 -1.11 7.35
C ASP A 263 -7.66 -2.52 6.86
N ALA A 264 -7.83 -2.69 5.55
CA ALA A 264 -8.15 -3.99 4.96
C ALA A 264 -7.04 -5.03 5.23
N LEU A 265 -5.77 -4.66 5.01
CA LEU A 265 -4.61 -5.51 5.32
C LEU A 265 -4.60 -5.92 6.80
N ASN A 266 -4.71 -4.93 7.69
CA ASN A 266 -4.63 -5.16 9.13
C ASN A 266 -5.81 -5.97 9.67
N TYR A 267 -6.99 -5.83 9.10
CA TYR A 267 -8.16 -6.59 9.52
C TYR A 267 -8.13 -8.04 9.00
N VAL A 268 -7.88 -8.20 7.71
CA VAL A 268 -7.94 -9.53 7.07
C VAL A 268 -6.79 -10.42 7.52
N TYR A 269 -5.62 -9.85 7.77
CA TYR A 269 -4.42 -10.58 8.17
C TYR A 269 -4.14 -10.54 9.68
N LYS A 270 -5.04 -9.97 10.49
CA LYS A 270 -4.85 -9.66 11.92
C LYS A 270 -4.20 -10.75 12.79
N ASP A 271 -4.43 -12.02 12.46
CA ASP A 271 -3.91 -13.16 13.22
C ASP A 271 -2.54 -13.64 12.71
N LYS A 272 -2.07 -13.10 11.56
CA LYS A 272 -0.82 -13.47 10.88
C LYS A 272 -0.10 -12.22 10.34
N ILE A 273 0.03 -11.20 11.19
CA ILE A 273 0.87 -10.03 10.98
C ILE A 273 2.04 -10.08 11.94
N GLY A 274 3.25 -9.89 11.42
CA GLY A 274 4.44 -9.72 12.23
C GLY A 274 5.03 -8.32 12.11
N PHE A 275 5.98 -8.00 12.97
CA PHE A 275 6.69 -6.73 12.92
C PHE A 275 8.01 -6.83 12.16
N LEU A 276 8.29 -5.82 11.38
CA LEU A 276 9.63 -5.50 10.93
C LEU A 276 10.44 -4.94 12.11
N PRO A 277 11.76 -5.22 12.21
CA PRO A 277 12.66 -4.46 13.08
C PRO A 277 12.48 -2.96 12.89
N LEU A 278 12.56 -2.19 13.98
CA LEU A 278 12.22 -0.76 14.00
C LEU A 278 13.04 0.10 13.03
N LYS A 279 14.21 -0.37 12.62
CA LYS A 279 15.05 0.30 11.60
C LYS A 279 14.46 0.31 10.17
N TYR A 280 13.38 -0.46 9.89
CA TYR A 280 12.76 -0.57 8.56
C TYR A 280 11.41 0.12 8.47
N GLY A 281 11.34 1.34 8.67
CA GLY A 281 10.11 2.07 8.53
C GLY A 281 10.04 3.16 9.51
N ASP A 282 9.18 4.07 9.29
CA ASP A 282 9.32 5.25 10.00
C ASP A 282 8.15 5.91 10.54
N TYR A 283 8.21 6.17 11.77
CA TYR A 283 7.59 7.31 12.43
C TYR A 283 8.59 8.00 13.33
N LEU A 284 9.84 8.07 12.92
CA LEU A 284 10.95 8.65 13.65
C LEU A 284 10.87 10.18 13.63
N PHE A 285 9.72 10.69 14.07
CA PHE A 285 9.47 12.11 14.21
C PHE A 285 9.92 12.56 15.58
N GLY A 286 10.92 13.36 15.60
CA GLY A 286 11.35 14.00 16.82
C GLY A 286 12.44 13.24 17.56
N THR A 287 12.60 13.63 18.79
CA THR A 287 13.48 12.98 19.73
C THR A 287 12.79 11.75 20.30
N ILE A 288 13.55 10.85 20.86
CA ILE A 288 13.02 9.70 21.63
C ILE A 288 12.04 10.16 22.72
N GLU A 289 12.26 11.31 23.31
CA GLU A 289 11.40 11.89 24.33
C GLU A 289 10.03 12.29 23.78
N GLU A 290 9.99 12.88 22.60
CA GLU A 290 8.73 13.18 21.90
C GLU A 290 7.99 11.90 21.51
N TYR A 291 8.71 10.88 21.06
CA TYR A 291 8.14 9.60 20.73
C TYR A 291 7.51 8.94 21.98
N LYS A 292 8.25 8.89 23.08
CA LYS A 292 7.75 8.39 24.38
C LYS A 292 6.50 9.13 24.86
N LYS A 293 6.44 10.41 24.65
CA LYS A 293 5.34 11.25 25.12
C LYS A 293 4.10 11.17 24.24
N ILE A 294 4.26 11.15 22.91
CA ILE A 294 3.17 11.34 21.94
C ILE A 294 2.68 10.00 21.36
N TYR A 295 3.60 9.11 20.99
CA TYR A 295 3.28 7.92 20.21
C TYR A 295 3.22 6.65 21.06
N LEU A 296 4.16 6.46 21.97
CA LEU A 296 4.22 5.26 22.80
C LEU A 296 2.90 4.99 23.55
N PRO A 297 2.21 5.99 24.16
CA PRO A 297 0.92 5.77 24.81
C PRO A 297 -0.20 5.32 23.87
N LYS A 298 -0.05 5.54 22.57
CA LYS A 298 -1.02 5.16 21.53
C LYS A 298 -0.72 3.80 20.90
N MET A 299 0.45 3.23 21.18
CA MET A 299 0.83 1.93 20.67
C MET A 299 0.13 0.83 21.49
N ARG A 300 -0.31 -0.23 20.81
CA ARG A 300 -0.94 -1.40 21.43
C ARG A 300 0.06 -2.53 21.70
N VAL A 301 1.33 -2.26 21.43
CA VAL A 301 2.42 -3.23 21.57
C VAL A 301 3.53 -2.61 22.39
N ASP A 302 4.18 -3.42 23.18
CA ASP A 302 5.36 -3.01 23.93
C ASP A 302 6.52 -2.80 22.96
N MET A 303 7.10 -1.60 22.98
CA MET A 303 8.23 -1.21 22.12
C MET A 303 9.53 -1.34 22.93
N ASN A 304 10.53 -1.97 22.30
CA ASN A 304 11.88 -1.96 22.84
C ASN A 304 12.49 -0.56 22.65
N LEU A 305 12.61 0.20 23.75
CA LEU A 305 13.09 1.58 23.70
C LEU A 305 14.55 1.69 23.25
N THR A 306 15.40 0.72 23.57
CA THR A 306 16.81 0.71 23.13
C THR A 306 16.89 0.47 21.61
N GLU A 307 16.07 -0.44 21.09
CA GLU A 307 15.98 -0.65 19.64
C GLU A 307 15.43 0.58 18.92
N LEU A 308 14.44 1.24 19.55
CA LEU A 308 13.86 2.47 19.00
C LEU A 308 14.90 3.61 18.94
N GLU A 309 15.65 3.83 20.02
CA GLU A 309 16.74 4.83 20.07
C GLU A 309 17.76 4.55 18.97
N TYR A 310 18.20 3.30 18.85
CA TYR A 310 19.12 2.91 17.79
C TYR A 310 18.54 3.13 16.39
N ALA A 311 17.26 2.81 16.17
CA ALA A 311 16.58 2.98 14.87
C ALA A 311 16.45 4.45 14.48
N ILE A 312 16.19 5.35 15.43
CA ILE A 312 16.12 6.81 15.22
C ILE A 312 17.46 7.36 14.71
N GLU A 313 18.56 6.89 15.31
CA GLU A 313 19.90 7.33 14.91
C GLU A 313 20.40 6.66 13.63
N ASN A 314 20.02 5.39 13.41
CA ASN A 314 20.54 4.51 12.37
C ASN A 314 19.44 3.84 11.53
N PRO A 315 18.50 4.59 10.92
CA PRO A 315 17.44 4.00 10.13
C PRO A 315 18.00 3.26 8.91
N SER A 316 17.37 2.16 8.54
CA SER A 316 17.63 1.49 7.27
C SER A 316 16.64 1.92 6.17
N ILE A 317 15.38 2.13 6.57
CA ILE A 317 14.34 2.71 5.70
C ILE A 317 13.60 3.77 6.50
N VAL A 318 13.30 4.90 5.87
CA VAL A 318 12.45 5.97 6.43
C VAL A 318 11.28 6.21 5.49
N HIS A 319 10.06 6.11 6.03
CA HIS A 319 8.83 6.42 5.30
C HIS A 319 8.35 7.82 5.65
N LEU A 320 8.38 8.73 4.70
CA LEU A 320 8.14 10.17 4.87
C LEU A 320 6.65 10.53 4.95
N VAL A 321 5.82 9.64 5.50
CA VAL A 321 4.36 9.76 5.48
C VAL A 321 3.81 10.96 6.24
N CYS A 322 4.41 11.33 7.36
CA CYS A 322 3.86 12.35 8.25
C CYS A 322 4.42 13.76 8.02
N CYS A 323 5.38 13.92 7.12
CA CYS A 323 5.84 15.26 6.75
C CYS A 323 4.74 15.99 5.96
N ASN A 324 4.24 17.10 6.48
CA ASN A 324 3.29 17.97 5.79
C ASN A 324 3.70 19.44 5.97
N PRO A 325 4.18 20.13 4.93
CA PRO A 325 4.39 19.60 3.58
C PRO A 325 5.40 18.44 3.53
N LYS A 326 5.34 17.62 2.49
CA LYS A 326 6.33 16.58 2.27
C LYS A 326 7.74 17.17 2.21
N VAL A 327 8.76 16.40 2.60
CA VAL A 327 10.16 16.87 2.73
C VAL A 327 10.75 17.44 1.45
N TRP A 328 10.23 17.11 0.29
CA TRP A 328 10.70 17.65 -0.98
C TRP A 328 10.15 19.03 -1.33
N PHE A 329 9.07 19.49 -0.65
CA PHE A 329 8.56 20.84 -0.84
C PHE A 329 9.33 21.86 0.01
N LYS A 330 9.26 23.11 -0.41
CA LYS A 330 9.82 24.23 0.36
C LYS A 330 9.17 24.29 1.75
N ILE A 331 9.97 24.05 2.77
CA ILE A 331 9.51 24.14 4.17
C ILE A 331 9.48 25.60 4.57
N THR A 332 8.30 26.16 4.75
CA THR A 332 8.12 27.51 5.31
C THR A 332 8.07 27.41 6.83
N PHE A 333 8.88 28.22 7.51
CA PHE A 333 9.20 28.15 8.94
C PHE A 333 8.04 28.42 9.93
N HIS A 334 6.79 28.17 9.59
CA HIS A 334 5.65 28.57 10.41
C HIS A 334 5.08 27.53 11.38
N GLU A 335 5.52 26.27 11.34
CA GLU A 335 5.03 25.24 12.26
C GLU A 335 6.13 24.79 13.23
N LYS A 336 6.03 25.25 14.47
CA LYS A 336 6.93 24.87 15.56
C LYS A 336 6.73 23.39 15.90
N GLY A 337 7.79 22.57 15.80
CA GLY A 337 7.86 21.24 16.38
C GLY A 337 8.36 20.11 15.48
N PHE A 338 8.04 20.13 14.19
CA PHE A 338 8.44 19.05 13.25
C PHE A 338 9.58 19.42 12.29
N ASN A 339 10.03 20.68 12.33
CA ASN A 339 10.88 21.27 11.29
C ASN A 339 12.29 20.67 11.18
N HIS A 340 12.92 20.29 12.30
CA HIS A 340 14.32 19.83 12.25
C HIS A 340 14.49 18.45 11.61
N ILE A 341 13.50 17.56 11.77
CA ILE A 341 13.54 16.21 11.20
C ILE A 341 13.18 16.23 9.73
N CYS A 342 12.10 16.95 9.39
CA CYS A 342 11.77 17.16 7.98
C CYS A 342 12.94 17.83 7.25
N ASN A 343 13.70 18.72 7.88
CA ASN A 343 14.91 19.33 7.33
C ASN A 343 16.04 18.30 7.10
N ARG A 344 16.27 17.37 8.05
CA ARG A 344 17.27 16.29 7.89
C ARG A 344 16.92 15.47 6.65
N PHE A 345 15.71 14.95 6.58
CA PHE A 345 15.30 14.10 5.46
C PHE A 345 15.10 14.88 4.15
N GLN A 346 14.89 16.19 4.18
CA GLN A 346 14.96 17.03 2.98
C GLN A 346 16.36 17.03 2.38
N GLN A 347 17.39 17.19 3.20
CA GLN A 347 18.78 17.14 2.75
C GLN A 347 19.11 15.77 2.13
N GLU A 348 18.68 14.68 2.80
CA GLU A 348 18.87 13.32 2.30
C GLU A 348 18.09 13.08 0.99
N PHE A 349 16.85 13.57 0.90
CA PHE A 349 16.07 13.49 -0.33
C PHE A 349 16.79 14.16 -1.51
N TYR A 350 17.28 15.38 -1.31
CA TYR A 350 17.99 16.09 -2.37
C TYR A 350 19.41 15.56 -2.62
N TYR A 351 20.04 14.92 -1.64
CA TYR A 351 21.26 14.18 -1.86
C TYR A 351 21.03 13.05 -2.88
N TYR A 352 19.99 12.21 -2.69
CA TYR A 352 19.67 11.15 -3.66
C TYR A 352 19.08 11.70 -4.97
N ALA A 353 18.32 12.78 -4.92
CA ALA A 353 17.86 13.46 -6.14
C ALA A 353 19.03 13.89 -7.03
N ASN A 354 20.13 14.38 -6.41
CA ASN A 354 21.36 14.79 -7.14
C ASN A 354 22.13 13.61 -7.77
N LYS A 355 21.84 12.38 -7.34
CA LYS A 355 22.36 11.16 -8.00
C LYS A 355 21.57 10.79 -9.24
N THR A 356 20.39 11.40 -9.46
CA THR A 356 19.61 11.24 -10.68
C THR A 356 20.07 12.21 -11.77
N ARG A 357 19.73 11.92 -13.02
CA ARG A 357 19.97 12.84 -14.14
C ARG A 357 18.96 13.99 -14.20
N TYR A 358 17.98 14.01 -13.28
CA TYR A 358 16.82 14.90 -13.28
C TYR A 358 16.77 15.84 -12.07
N TYR A 359 17.92 16.06 -11.42
CA TYR A 359 17.99 16.91 -10.22
C TYR A 359 17.31 18.27 -10.41
N ASN A 360 17.64 18.98 -11.50
CA ASN A 360 17.07 20.30 -11.75
C ASN A 360 15.56 20.27 -11.96
N GLU A 361 15.03 19.23 -12.62
CA GLU A 361 13.59 19.06 -12.80
C GLU A 361 12.90 18.78 -11.47
N ILE A 362 13.46 17.87 -10.65
CA ILE A 362 12.97 17.54 -9.32
C ILE A 362 12.97 18.78 -8.43
N TYR A 363 14.09 19.49 -8.41
CA TYR A 363 14.23 20.70 -7.60
C TYR A 363 13.21 21.77 -8.02
N ASN A 364 13.07 22.04 -9.30
CA ASN A 364 12.13 23.03 -9.81
C ASN A 364 10.67 22.64 -9.57
N ALA A 365 10.34 21.36 -9.68
CA ALA A 365 8.97 20.86 -9.46
C ALA A 365 8.50 21.01 -8.01
N TYR A 366 9.42 21.01 -7.04
CA TYR A 366 9.07 20.98 -5.62
C TYR A 366 9.45 22.25 -4.84
N MET A 367 10.45 22.99 -5.29
CA MET A 367 10.96 24.16 -4.56
C MET A 367 10.47 25.49 -5.14
N ASN A 368 9.96 25.51 -6.37
CA ASN A 368 9.34 26.68 -7.01
C ASN A 368 7.82 26.61 -6.95
#